data_ecd245c05c09a3a1cc533825c033e9ba
#
_entry.id   ecd245c05c09a3a1cc533825c033e9ba
#
_cell.length_a   1.000
_cell.length_b   1.000
_cell.length_c   1.000
_cell.angle_alpha   90.00
_cell.angle_beta   90.00
_cell.angle_gamma   90.00
#
_symmetry.space_group_name_H-M   'P 1'
#
loop_
_entity.id
_entity.type
_entity.pdbx_description
1 polymer ?
#
loop_
_entity_poly.entity_id
_entity_poly.type
_entity_poly.pdbx_seq_one_letter_code
_entity_poly.pdbx_strand_id
1 'polypeptide(L)'
;MRLVAWNIRQGGGSRLPRIAEALKRHNADIVVLSEYRGGPSALRLCAALHTLGYRHATTLVPPPGRSGVLVAARRTLREHGVVDIGVPEPYRMVSVDFAKFRLIGIYMPNLLAKIPYWEALIAALSSKSANRALAIGDFGTCRAYLDEAGGDR
;
A
#
# COMPACT_ATOMS: atom_id res chain seq x y z
N MET A 1 7.13 8.22 -14.94
CA MET A 1 6.30 7.42 -14.03
C MET A 1 6.34 8.06 -12.66
N ARG A 2 5.18 8.36 -12.09
CA ARG A 2 5.01 8.97 -10.76
C ARG A 2 4.30 7.99 -9.85
N LEU A 3 4.84 7.75 -8.65
CA LEU A 3 4.24 6.94 -7.61
C LEU A 3 3.93 7.81 -6.41
N VAL A 4 2.81 7.51 -5.75
CA VAL A 4 2.42 8.14 -4.48
C VAL A 4 2.10 7.03 -3.48
N ALA A 5 2.72 7.07 -2.30
CA ALA A 5 2.31 6.30 -1.14
C ALA A 5 1.68 7.23 -0.12
N TRP A 6 0.54 6.83 0.44
CA TRP A 6 -0.18 7.65 1.39
C TRP A 6 -0.96 6.82 2.40
N ASN A 7 -0.77 7.09 3.68
CA ASN A 7 -1.62 6.54 4.74
C ASN A 7 -2.92 7.35 4.80
N ILE A 8 -4.03 6.72 4.41
CA ILE A 8 -5.35 7.36 4.34
C ILE A 8 -6.11 7.36 5.65
N ARG A 9 -5.51 6.81 6.70
CA ARG A 9 -6.07 6.68 8.06
C ARG A 9 -7.46 6.04 8.06
N GLN A 10 -7.50 4.78 8.47
CA GLN A 10 -8.74 4.01 8.70
C GLN A 10 -9.72 4.02 7.52
N GLY A 11 -9.22 3.79 6.29
CA GLY A 11 -10.03 3.74 5.08
C GLY A 11 -10.54 5.10 4.59
N GLY A 12 -10.01 6.22 5.11
CA GLY A 12 -10.33 7.56 4.68
C GLY A 12 -11.63 8.17 5.25
N GLY A 13 -12.65 7.36 5.50
CA GLY A 13 -13.93 7.79 6.08
C GLY A 13 -14.54 9.01 5.39
N SER A 14 -14.91 10.05 6.15
CA SER A 14 -15.46 11.32 5.64
C SER A 14 -14.45 12.15 4.82
N ARG A 15 -13.15 11.81 4.89
CA ARG A 15 -12.10 12.52 4.14
C ARG A 15 -11.93 12.03 2.71
N LEU A 16 -12.65 10.98 2.27
CA LEU A 16 -12.53 10.43 0.92
C LEU A 16 -12.62 11.47 -0.20
N PRO A 17 -13.52 12.47 -0.18
CA PRO A 17 -13.55 13.50 -1.23
C PRO A 17 -12.25 14.32 -1.30
N ARG A 18 -11.68 14.69 -0.14
CA ARG A 18 -10.40 15.42 -0.08
C ARG A 18 -9.22 14.54 -0.51
N ILE A 19 -9.25 13.25 -0.19
CA ILE A 19 -8.26 12.28 -0.64
C ILE A 19 -8.30 12.17 -2.16
N ALA A 20 -9.49 12.00 -2.75
CA ALA A 20 -9.66 11.91 -4.20
C ALA A 20 -9.16 13.19 -4.91
N GLU A 21 -9.47 14.36 -4.38
CA GLU A 21 -9.00 15.64 -4.92
C GLU A 21 -7.48 15.78 -4.84
N ALA A 22 -6.86 15.36 -3.75
CA ALA A 22 -5.41 15.35 -3.62
C ALA A 22 -4.75 14.37 -4.61
N LEU A 23 -5.29 13.15 -4.76
CA LEU A 23 -4.81 12.18 -5.74
C LEU A 23 -4.92 12.70 -7.18
N LYS A 24 -6.01 13.43 -7.49
CA LYS A 24 -6.19 14.10 -8.78
C LYS A 24 -5.08 15.12 -9.04
N ARG A 25 -4.76 15.97 -8.06
CA ARG A 25 -3.69 16.99 -8.17
C ARG A 25 -2.32 16.36 -8.32
N HIS A 26 -2.02 15.30 -7.58
CA HIS A 26 -0.74 14.58 -7.70
C HIS A 26 -0.59 13.86 -9.04
N ASN A 27 -1.69 13.49 -9.68
CA ASN A 27 -1.73 12.85 -11.00
C ASN A 27 -0.72 11.71 -11.13
N ALA A 28 -0.69 10.81 -10.15
CA ALA A 28 0.23 9.69 -10.12
C ALA A 28 -0.18 8.58 -11.10
N ASP A 29 0.80 7.85 -11.62
CA ASP A 29 0.57 6.65 -12.44
C ASP A 29 0.13 5.47 -11.56
N ILE A 30 0.67 5.40 -10.33
CA ILE A 30 0.43 4.35 -9.35
C ILE A 30 0.26 4.99 -7.98
N VAL A 31 -0.71 4.53 -7.21
CA VAL A 31 -0.91 4.91 -5.81
C VAL A 31 -0.89 3.69 -4.91
N VAL A 32 -0.27 3.83 -3.75
CA VAL A 32 -0.23 2.83 -2.67
C VAL A 32 -0.87 3.46 -1.45
N LEU A 33 -2.03 2.95 -1.05
CA LEU A 33 -2.83 3.51 0.03
C LEU A 33 -2.79 2.57 1.23
N SER A 34 -2.05 2.95 2.27
CA SER A 34 -2.03 2.25 3.54
C SER A 34 -3.17 2.66 4.45
N GLU A 35 -3.48 1.83 5.43
CA GLU A 35 -4.69 1.84 6.24
C GLU A 35 -6.00 1.71 5.42
N TYR A 36 -5.93 1.07 4.27
CA TYR A 36 -7.13 0.65 3.54
C TYR A 36 -7.96 -0.31 4.40
N ARG A 37 -9.27 -0.13 4.36
CA ARG A 37 -10.23 -1.00 5.04
C ARG A 37 -11.30 -1.47 4.07
N GLY A 38 -11.79 -2.70 4.26
CA GLY A 38 -12.97 -3.21 3.55
C GLY A 38 -14.26 -2.47 3.93
N GLY A 39 -15.37 -2.91 3.34
CA GLY A 39 -16.71 -2.40 3.63
C GLY A 39 -17.13 -1.18 2.78
N PRO A 40 -18.17 -0.43 3.20
CA PRO A 40 -18.79 0.63 2.37
C PRO A 40 -17.84 1.77 1.96
N SER A 41 -16.85 2.10 2.80
CA SER A 41 -15.84 3.10 2.45
C SER A 41 -14.91 2.64 1.34
N ALA A 42 -14.62 1.34 1.27
CA ALA A 42 -13.83 0.75 0.19
C ALA A 42 -14.51 0.90 -1.17
N LEU A 43 -15.81 0.64 -1.24
CA LEU A 43 -16.57 0.81 -2.49
C LEU A 43 -16.51 2.25 -2.99
N ARG A 44 -16.70 3.23 -2.11
CA ARG A 44 -16.59 4.66 -2.46
C ARG A 44 -15.18 5.05 -2.90
N LEU A 45 -14.15 4.54 -2.19
CA LEU A 45 -12.76 4.78 -2.57
C LEU A 45 -12.45 4.19 -3.95
N CYS A 46 -12.83 2.94 -4.20
CA CYS A 46 -12.60 2.28 -5.49
C CYS A 46 -13.34 2.99 -6.63
N ALA A 47 -14.58 3.45 -6.40
CA ALA A 47 -15.32 4.24 -7.38
C ALA A 47 -14.61 5.58 -7.70
N ALA A 48 -14.12 6.29 -6.67
CA ALA A 48 -13.36 7.51 -6.86
C ALA A 48 -12.04 7.26 -7.61
N LEU A 49 -11.30 6.21 -7.27
CA LEU A 49 -10.08 5.81 -7.98
C LEU A 49 -10.37 5.48 -9.45
N HIS A 50 -11.45 4.74 -9.72
CA HIS A 50 -11.87 4.43 -11.09
C HIS A 50 -12.17 5.70 -11.89
N THR A 51 -12.90 6.66 -11.31
CA THR A 51 -13.18 7.96 -11.94
C THR A 51 -11.90 8.74 -12.24
N LEU A 52 -10.87 8.60 -11.42
CA LEU A 52 -9.54 9.20 -11.64
C LEU A 52 -8.68 8.43 -12.66
N GLY A 53 -9.20 7.37 -13.25
CA GLY A 53 -8.53 6.56 -14.27
C GLY A 53 -7.65 5.43 -13.71
N TYR A 54 -7.70 5.14 -12.40
CA TYR A 54 -7.05 3.96 -11.84
C TYR A 54 -7.91 2.73 -12.10
N ARG A 55 -7.68 2.05 -13.21
CA ARG A 55 -8.49 0.91 -13.66
C ARG A 55 -8.14 -0.42 -13.00
N HIS A 56 -6.96 -0.48 -12.42
CA HIS A 56 -6.46 -1.67 -11.74
C HIS A 56 -6.28 -1.35 -10.26
N ALA A 57 -7.06 -1.98 -9.41
CA ALA A 57 -6.93 -1.89 -7.96
C ALA A 57 -6.75 -3.30 -7.40
N THR A 58 -5.68 -3.49 -6.67
CA THR A 58 -5.30 -4.79 -6.10
C THR A 58 -5.09 -4.65 -4.60
N THR A 59 -5.75 -5.51 -3.86
CA THR A 59 -5.62 -5.65 -2.42
C THR A 59 -6.01 -7.05 -2.00
N LEU A 60 -5.51 -7.51 -0.85
CA LEU A 60 -6.16 -8.54 -0.06
C LEU A 60 -7.07 -7.83 0.93
N VAL A 61 -8.36 -8.07 0.85
CA VAL A 61 -9.34 -7.36 1.69
C VAL A 61 -9.09 -7.67 3.16
N PRO A 62 -8.76 -6.66 3.99
CA PRO A 62 -8.55 -6.90 5.41
C PRO A 62 -9.85 -7.36 6.09
N PRO A 63 -9.77 -8.23 7.11
CA PRO A 63 -10.93 -8.58 7.93
C PRO A 63 -11.56 -7.34 8.57
N PRO A 64 -12.82 -7.40 9.02
CA PRO A 64 -13.48 -6.32 9.73
C PRO A 64 -12.62 -5.77 10.88
N GLY A 65 -12.51 -4.45 10.98
CA GLY A 65 -11.69 -3.78 12.01
C GLY A 65 -10.18 -3.75 11.74
N ARG A 66 -9.70 -4.47 10.73
CA ARG A 66 -8.29 -4.46 10.34
C ARG A 66 -8.03 -3.48 9.19
N SER A 67 -6.78 -3.10 9.05
CA SER A 67 -6.30 -2.20 8.00
C SER A 67 -5.20 -2.88 7.21
N GLY A 68 -5.22 -2.69 5.90
CA GLY A 68 -4.25 -3.24 4.97
C GLY A 68 -3.73 -2.20 3.98
N VAL A 69 -3.29 -2.66 2.83
CA VAL A 69 -2.81 -1.83 1.74
C VAL A 69 -3.60 -2.07 0.46
N LEU A 70 -3.86 -1.01 -0.29
CA LEU A 70 -4.42 -1.04 -1.64
C LEU A 70 -3.39 -0.46 -2.60
N VAL A 71 -3.12 -1.17 -3.68
CA VAL A 71 -2.35 -0.66 -4.82
C VAL A 71 -3.30 -0.38 -5.96
N ALA A 72 -3.32 0.84 -6.48
CA ALA A 72 -4.12 1.16 -7.65
C ALA A 72 -3.25 1.82 -8.73
N ALA A 73 -3.49 1.42 -10.00
CA ALA A 73 -2.68 1.84 -11.13
C ALA A 73 -3.55 2.22 -12.34
N ARG A 74 -3.06 3.19 -13.12
CA ARG A 74 -3.58 3.53 -14.44
C ARG A 74 -3.02 2.62 -15.53
N ARG A 75 -1.88 1.97 -15.25
CA ARG A 75 -1.19 1.06 -16.16
C ARG A 75 -1.68 -0.37 -15.98
N THR A 76 -1.64 -1.14 -17.05
CA THR A 76 -2.00 -2.56 -17.02
C THR A 76 -1.04 -3.35 -16.15
N LEU A 77 -1.58 -4.17 -15.27
CA LEU A 77 -0.85 -5.16 -14.48
C LEU A 77 -0.60 -6.39 -15.37
N ARG A 78 0.54 -7.07 -15.18
CA ARG A 78 0.87 -8.25 -15.98
C ARG A 78 0.09 -9.49 -15.56
N GLU A 79 -0.06 -9.70 -14.29
CA GLU A 79 -0.84 -10.82 -13.73
C GLU A 79 -1.57 -10.36 -12.48
N HIS A 80 -2.79 -10.83 -12.31
CA HIS A 80 -3.59 -10.58 -11.11
C HIS A 80 -3.13 -11.55 -10.00
N GLY A 81 -1.88 -11.40 -9.57
CA GLY A 81 -1.32 -12.20 -8.50
C GLY A 81 -0.87 -11.31 -7.37
N VAL A 82 -1.61 -11.33 -6.26
CA VAL A 82 -0.99 -11.01 -4.98
C VAL A 82 -0.03 -12.15 -4.73
N VAL A 83 1.26 -11.90 -4.89
CA VAL A 83 2.27 -12.87 -4.49
C VAL A 83 2.24 -12.91 -2.97
N ASP A 84 1.86 -14.06 -2.44
CA ASP A 84 2.00 -14.30 -1.01
C ASP A 84 3.49 -14.31 -0.66
N ILE A 85 3.90 -13.35 0.14
CA ILE A 85 5.27 -13.21 0.61
C ILE A 85 5.44 -13.86 1.99
N GLY A 86 4.47 -14.63 2.45
CA GLY A 86 4.57 -15.41 3.69
C GLY A 86 4.50 -14.58 4.97
N VAL A 87 3.83 -13.41 4.94
CA VAL A 87 3.66 -12.58 6.13
C VAL A 87 2.41 -12.98 6.93
N PRO A 88 2.40 -12.75 8.27
CA PRO A 88 1.29 -13.16 9.13
C PRO A 88 -0.08 -12.54 8.76
N GLU A 89 -0.09 -11.31 8.27
CA GLU A 89 -1.29 -10.60 7.82
C GLU A 89 -1.09 -10.18 6.34
N PRO A 90 -1.39 -11.05 5.35
CA PRO A 90 -1.05 -10.83 3.93
C PRO A 90 -1.63 -9.54 3.35
N TYR A 91 -2.75 -9.06 3.87
CA TYR A 91 -3.36 -7.80 3.44
C TYR A 91 -2.53 -6.54 3.77
N ARG A 92 -1.43 -6.67 4.53
CA ARG A 92 -0.47 -5.60 4.82
C ARG A 92 0.66 -5.49 3.81
N MET A 93 0.85 -6.52 3.00
CA MET A 93 1.83 -6.53 1.92
C MET A 93 1.22 -7.05 0.64
N VAL A 94 1.10 -6.18 -0.36
CA VAL A 94 0.52 -6.52 -1.66
C VAL A 94 1.59 -6.39 -2.73
N SER A 95 1.96 -7.51 -3.34
CA SER A 95 2.92 -7.53 -4.45
C SER A 95 2.17 -7.52 -5.79
N VAL A 96 2.60 -6.63 -6.69
CA VAL A 96 1.96 -6.41 -7.98
C VAL A 96 3.02 -6.36 -9.07
N ASP A 97 2.87 -7.17 -10.11
CA ASP A 97 3.79 -7.22 -11.23
C ASP A 97 3.34 -6.30 -12.37
N PHE A 98 4.23 -5.39 -12.74
CA PHE A 98 4.15 -4.58 -13.94
C PHE A 98 5.08 -5.14 -15.03
N ALA A 99 4.93 -4.67 -16.26
CA ALA A 99 5.73 -5.16 -17.39
C ALA A 99 7.26 -5.09 -17.17
N LYS A 100 7.74 -4.10 -16.39
CA LYS A 100 9.17 -3.81 -16.23
C LYS A 100 9.67 -3.91 -14.78
N PHE A 101 8.79 -4.07 -13.80
CA PHE A 101 9.16 -4.11 -12.38
C PHE A 101 8.05 -4.71 -11.53
N ARG A 102 8.42 -5.17 -10.34
CA ARG A 102 7.50 -5.57 -9.28
C ARG A 102 7.35 -4.43 -8.27
N LEU A 103 6.13 -4.16 -7.86
CA LEU A 103 5.83 -3.24 -6.78
C LEU A 103 5.35 -4.03 -5.55
N ILE A 104 5.91 -3.74 -4.40
CA ILE A 104 5.44 -4.25 -3.11
C ILE A 104 4.88 -3.07 -2.33
N GLY A 105 3.55 -3.00 -2.24
CA GLY A 105 2.85 -2.04 -1.40
C GLY A 105 2.85 -2.50 0.06
N ILE A 106 3.18 -1.63 0.99
CA ILE A 106 3.46 -1.97 2.38
C ILE A 106 2.65 -1.13 3.36
N TYR A 107 2.13 -1.80 4.39
CA TYR A 107 1.64 -1.22 5.63
C TYR A 107 2.17 -2.05 6.80
N MET A 108 3.33 -1.67 7.34
CA MET A 108 3.98 -2.40 8.42
C MET A 108 3.18 -2.33 9.72
N PRO A 109 3.16 -3.40 10.52
CA PRO A 109 2.70 -3.32 11.91
C PRO A 109 3.71 -2.54 12.76
N ASN A 110 3.32 -2.24 14.00
CA ASN A 110 4.17 -1.52 14.94
C ASN A 110 5.08 -2.46 15.73
N LEU A 111 6.15 -1.90 16.29
CA LEU A 111 7.07 -2.56 17.22
C LEU A 111 7.64 -3.89 16.67
N LEU A 112 7.79 -4.87 17.53
CA LEU A 112 8.39 -6.18 17.19
C LEU A 112 7.55 -7.01 16.20
N ALA A 113 6.26 -6.75 16.10
CA ALA A 113 5.39 -7.42 15.14
C ALA A 113 5.80 -7.19 13.68
N LYS A 114 6.65 -6.19 13.39
CA LYS A 114 7.17 -5.93 12.04
C LYS A 114 8.33 -6.85 11.61
N ILE A 115 8.97 -7.58 12.54
CA ILE A 115 10.15 -8.40 12.23
C ILE A 115 9.87 -9.40 11.11
N PRO A 116 8.83 -10.27 11.17
CA PRO A 116 8.57 -11.22 10.09
C PRO A 116 8.23 -10.54 8.75
N TYR A 117 7.71 -9.32 8.78
CA TYR A 117 7.47 -8.55 7.56
C TYR A 117 8.76 -8.03 6.93
N TRP A 118 9.73 -7.59 7.75
CA TRP A 118 11.05 -7.22 7.26
C TRP A 118 11.81 -8.40 6.67
N GLU A 119 11.77 -9.55 7.34
CA GLU A 119 12.40 -10.78 6.85
C GLU A 119 11.83 -11.22 5.49
N ALA A 120 10.50 -11.26 5.38
CA ALA A 120 9.82 -11.58 4.14
C ALA A 120 10.12 -10.56 3.02
N LEU A 121 10.16 -9.26 3.34
CA LEU A 121 10.48 -8.21 2.39
C LEU A 121 11.92 -8.34 1.88
N ILE A 122 12.88 -8.56 2.77
CA ILE A 122 14.29 -8.77 2.41
C ILE A 122 14.41 -10.00 1.51
N ALA A 123 13.78 -11.12 1.86
CA ALA A 123 13.77 -12.32 1.04
C ALA A 123 13.17 -12.06 -0.35
N ALA A 124 12.03 -11.36 -0.43
CA ALA A 124 11.38 -11.02 -1.69
C ALA A 124 12.26 -10.12 -2.57
N LEU A 125 12.95 -9.13 -2.00
CA LEU A 125 13.81 -8.20 -2.73
C LEU A 125 15.17 -8.83 -3.11
N SER A 126 15.63 -9.83 -2.37
CA SER A 126 16.92 -10.53 -2.64
C SER A 126 16.77 -11.66 -3.65
N SER A 127 15.55 -12.04 -4.02
CA SER A 127 15.33 -13.12 -4.98
C SER A 127 15.84 -12.76 -6.38
N LYS A 128 16.40 -13.75 -7.10
CA LYS A 128 16.90 -13.54 -8.49
C LYS A 128 15.82 -13.04 -9.45
N SER A 129 14.56 -13.31 -9.17
CA SER A 129 13.41 -12.80 -9.92
C SER A 129 13.08 -11.31 -9.61
N ALA A 130 13.72 -10.75 -8.59
CA ALA A 130 13.47 -9.38 -8.11
C ALA A 130 14.36 -8.31 -8.78
N ASN A 131 14.99 -8.60 -9.92
CA ASN A 131 15.94 -7.68 -10.60
C ASN A 131 15.43 -6.24 -10.81
N ARG A 132 14.12 -5.99 -10.62
CA ARG A 132 13.51 -4.67 -10.65
C ARG A 132 12.30 -4.65 -9.69
N ALA A 133 12.55 -4.74 -8.40
CA ALA A 133 11.52 -4.64 -7.39
C ALA A 133 11.61 -3.29 -6.66
N LEU A 134 10.47 -2.74 -6.30
CA LEU A 134 10.33 -1.52 -5.53
C LEU A 134 9.35 -1.77 -4.38
N ALA A 135 9.79 -1.51 -3.16
CA ALA A 135 8.94 -1.50 -1.98
C ALA A 135 8.57 -0.05 -1.63
N ILE A 136 7.27 0.21 -1.45
CA ILE A 136 6.76 1.54 -1.14
C ILE A 136 5.52 1.46 -0.25
N GLY A 137 5.37 2.37 0.69
CA GLY A 137 4.22 2.42 1.58
C GLY A 137 4.55 3.00 2.94
N ASP A 138 3.81 2.55 3.94
CA ASP A 138 4.00 2.95 5.33
C ASP A 138 4.80 1.87 6.06
N PHE A 139 6.06 2.18 6.34
CA PHE A 139 6.97 1.28 7.04
C PHE A 139 6.85 1.34 8.57
N GLY A 140 6.10 2.31 9.11
CA GLY A 140 5.94 2.50 10.54
C GLY A 140 7.28 2.60 11.27
N THR A 141 8.30 3.13 10.61
CA THR A 141 9.67 3.23 11.12
C THR A 141 10.06 4.68 11.15
N CYS A 142 10.46 5.15 12.32
CA CYS A 142 11.01 6.46 12.55
C CYS A 142 12.43 6.35 13.11
N ARG A 143 13.19 7.41 13.01
CA ARG A 143 14.51 7.52 13.60
C ARG A 143 14.44 8.27 14.89
N ALA A 144 14.14 7.55 15.97
CA ALA A 144 14.11 8.12 17.32
C ALA A 144 13.18 9.37 17.44
N TYR A 145 13.48 10.22 18.40
CA TYR A 145 12.67 11.40 18.76
C TYR A 145 12.58 12.48 17.67
N LEU A 146 13.39 12.43 16.61
CA LEU A 146 13.36 13.43 15.55
C LEU A 146 12.13 13.31 14.64
N ASP A 147 11.55 12.10 14.55
CA ASP A 147 10.47 11.78 13.63
C ASP A 147 9.13 11.56 14.36
N GLU A 148 9.14 11.61 15.70
CA GLU A 148 7.96 11.42 16.54
C GLU A 148 7.51 12.71 17.20
N ALA A 149 6.27 13.14 16.95
CA ALA A 149 5.65 14.21 17.70
C ALA A 149 5.45 13.76 19.17
N GLY A 150 6.25 14.30 20.08
CA GLY A 150 6.27 13.92 21.48
C GLY A 150 7.22 12.77 21.82
N GLY A 151 8.18 12.49 20.94
CA GLY A 151 9.23 11.51 21.18
C GLY A 151 9.91 11.74 22.54
N ASP A 152 10.20 10.65 23.24
CA ASP A 152 10.72 10.63 24.59
C ASP A 152 11.93 11.53 24.76
N ARG A 153 11.81 12.36 25.78
CA ARG A 153 12.87 13.27 26.22
C ARG A 153 13.83 12.55 27.14
#